data_a7086e419e932629d584095bf21ef035
#
_entry.id   a7086e419e932629d584095bf21ef035
#
_cell.length_a   1.000
_cell.length_b   1.000
_cell.length_c   1.000
_cell.angle_alpha   90.00
_cell.angle_beta   90.00
_cell.angle_gamma   90.00
#
_symmetry.space_group_name_H-M   'P 1'
#
loop_
_entity.id
_entity.type
_entity.pdbx_description
1 polymer ?
#
loop_
_entity_poly.entity_id
_entity_poly.type
_entity_poly.pdbx_seq_one_letter_code
_entity_poly.pdbx_strand_id
1 'polypeptide(L)'
;MRIGILTGGGDVPGLNPCIKTVVYSAIDEGMQVMGIRRGWAGLLEYNPDDPASCERCAIPLNKQNTRTINRSGGTFLHTSRTNPSRVNREDAPDFLRPPLAEGAEGDDEPFDFTPHVLRVVEKLGLDVLIPIGGDDTLSYAERMYREGVHIVAIPKTMDNDVFGTDYCIGFSTAVTRSVEFIHQLRTSVGSHERIAIIELFGRNCGETSLLASYLSGVDRAIISEVHFDPEKLAAFIVEDKRNNPSNYAMITMSEGAQMVGGKIVEYGQADAYGHKKLGGIGQITADALKKLTGEETLYQQISYLMRSGAPDSLDLMVAVNYANTAIKLVKRGASNRMVALRNGTYTSVPVSTIMQGLKRVDVEELYDVDQYRPKVRNVEGKPMFLY
;
A
#
# COMPACT_ATOMS: atom_id res chain seq x y z
N MET A 1 22.30 -13.34 16.90
CA MET A 1 20.97 -12.73 16.73
C MET A 1 20.36 -13.23 15.43
N ARG A 2 19.11 -13.66 15.47
CA ARG A 2 18.35 -14.11 14.29
C ARG A 2 17.17 -13.20 14.03
N ILE A 3 17.12 -12.63 12.84
CA ILE A 3 16.06 -11.71 12.40
C ILE A 3 15.07 -12.48 11.55
N GLY A 4 13.76 -12.32 11.83
CA GLY A 4 12.69 -12.71 10.93
C GLY A 4 12.28 -11.52 10.06
N ILE A 5 12.12 -11.72 8.75
CA ILE A 5 11.62 -10.71 7.82
C ILE A 5 10.41 -11.24 7.07
N LEU A 6 9.37 -10.43 6.95
CA LEU A 6 8.16 -10.76 6.20
C LEU A 6 7.62 -9.55 5.44
N THR A 7 6.85 -9.82 4.38
CA THR A 7 6.13 -8.81 3.61
C THR A 7 4.63 -9.08 3.64
N GLY A 8 3.81 -8.08 4.00
CA GLY A 8 2.36 -8.21 4.09
C GLY A 8 1.59 -7.16 3.31
N GLY A 9 0.32 -7.46 3.00
CA GLY A 9 -0.55 -6.62 2.21
C GLY A 9 -0.27 -6.70 0.70
N GLY A 10 -0.70 -5.70 -0.07
CA GLY A 10 -0.39 -5.62 -1.50
C GLY A 10 1.11 -5.51 -1.76
N ASP A 11 1.61 -6.16 -2.82
CA ASP A 11 2.99 -5.98 -3.26
C ASP A 11 3.19 -4.61 -3.89
N VAL A 12 4.41 -4.09 -3.80
CA VAL A 12 4.81 -2.85 -4.47
C VAL A 12 6.25 -2.98 -4.99
N PRO A 13 6.64 -2.19 -5.98
CA PRO A 13 8.05 -2.01 -6.35
C PRO A 13 8.85 -1.45 -5.15
N GLY A 14 10.02 -2.02 -4.89
CA GLY A 14 10.86 -1.64 -3.75
C GLY A 14 10.94 -2.68 -2.62
N LEU A 15 10.00 -3.63 -2.53
CA LEU A 15 10.06 -4.71 -1.53
C LEU A 15 11.33 -5.56 -1.68
N ASN A 16 11.64 -6.03 -2.87
CA ASN A 16 12.81 -6.86 -3.11
C ASN A 16 14.15 -6.15 -2.82
N PRO A 17 14.38 -4.90 -3.24
CA PRO A 17 15.56 -4.13 -2.79
C PRO A 17 15.64 -3.97 -1.28
N CYS A 18 14.51 -3.74 -0.60
CA CYS A 18 14.44 -3.65 0.85
C CYS A 18 14.87 -4.97 1.51
N ILE A 19 14.27 -6.10 1.10
CA ILE A 19 14.61 -7.46 1.59
C ILE A 19 16.11 -7.72 1.40
N LYS A 20 16.62 -7.51 0.19
CA LYS A 20 18.04 -7.72 -0.11
C LYS A 20 18.95 -6.90 0.81
N THR A 21 18.62 -5.62 1.01
CA THR A 21 19.44 -4.73 1.83
C THR A 21 19.39 -5.13 3.31
N VAL A 22 18.21 -5.51 3.84
CA VAL A 22 18.11 -6.07 5.19
C VAL A 22 19.03 -7.29 5.34
N VAL A 23 18.97 -8.24 4.38
CA VAL A 23 19.77 -9.47 4.41
C VAL A 23 21.26 -9.16 4.37
N TYR A 24 21.69 -8.29 3.45
CA TYR A 24 23.11 -7.96 3.30
C TYR A 24 23.65 -7.24 4.53
N SER A 25 22.95 -6.20 5.00
CA SER A 25 23.38 -5.42 6.16
C SER A 25 23.35 -6.24 7.45
N ALA A 26 22.37 -7.13 7.63
CA ALA A 26 22.30 -8.02 8.78
C ALA A 26 23.48 -9.03 8.80
N ILE A 27 23.79 -9.65 7.67
CA ILE A 27 24.89 -10.60 7.55
C ILE A 27 26.24 -9.91 7.79
N ASP A 28 26.43 -8.69 7.27
CA ASP A 28 27.67 -7.91 7.50
C ASP A 28 27.87 -7.56 8.98
N GLU A 29 26.80 -7.54 9.76
CA GLU A 29 26.81 -7.36 11.22
C GLU A 29 26.81 -8.72 11.98
N GLY A 30 27.02 -9.83 11.32
CA GLY A 30 27.08 -11.17 11.94
C GLY A 30 25.73 -11.75 12.37
N MET A 31 24.63 -11.24 11.86
CA MET A 31 23.27 -11.72 12.16
C MET A 31 22.81 -12.75 11.14
N GLN A 32 21.89 -13.63 11.55
CA GLN A 32 21.18 -14.55 10.67
C GLN A 32 19.83 -13.95 10.26
N VAL A 33 19.38 -14.24 9.04
CA VAL A 33 18.08 -13.77 8.54
C VAL A 33 17.23 -14.94 8.09
N MET A 34 16.02 -15.01 8.62
CA MET A 34 14.98 -15.94 8.24
C MET A 34 13.87 -15.20 7.49
N GLY A 35 13.62 -15.56 6.24
CA GLY A 35 12.50 -15.04 5.47
C GLY A 35 11.23 -15.83 5.77
N ILE A 36 10.21 -15.16 6.24
CA ILE A 36 8.87 -15.74 6.44
C ILE A 36 8.08 -15.51 5.16
N ARG A 37 7.68 -16.58 4.52
CA ARG A 37 6.95 -16.51 3.25
C ARG A 37 5.48 -16.20 3.47
N ARG A 38 4.87 -15.47 2.54
CA ARG A 38 3.45 -15.10 2.55
C ARG A 38 3.03 -14.27 3.78
N GLY A 39 3.96 -13.45 4.30
CA GLY A 39 3.67 -12.55 5.41
C GLY A 39 3.24 -13.26 6.69
N TRP A 40 2.23 -12.74 7.36
CA TRP A 40 1.69 -13.34 8.58
C TRP A 40 1.09 -14.73 8.37
N ALA A 41 0.61 -15.04 7.13
CA ALA A 41 0.13 -16.39 6.81
C ALA A 41 1.23 -17.43 6.99
N GLY A 42 2.47 -17.11 6.67
CA GLY A 42 3.58 -18.04 6.84
C GLY A 42 3.82 -18.45 8.28
N LEU A 43 3.63 -17.55 9.25
CA LEU A 43 3.69 -17.90 10.67
C LEU A 43 2.45 -18.66 11.14
N LEU A 44 1.27 -18.34 10.59
CA LEU A 44 0.03 -19.05 10.90
C LEU A 44 0.05 -20.50 10.38
N GLU A 45 0.53 -20.70 9.14
CA GLU A 45 0.58 -22.00 8.46
C GLU A 45 1.80 -22.85 8.86
N TYR A 46 2.75 -22.29 9.60
CA TYR A 46 3.94 -23.02 10.06
C TYR A 46 3.52 -24.08 11.09
N ASN A 47 3.60 -25.35 10.70
CA ASN A 47 3.37 -26.48 11.60
C ASN A 47 4.72 -27.06 12.04
N PRO A 48 5.13 -26.91 13.32
CA PRO A 48 6.41 -27.41 13.81
C PRO A 48 6.59 -28.93 13.68
N ASP A 49 5.50 -29.68 13.57
CA ASP A 49 5.48 -31.14 13.47
C ASP A 49 5.49 -31.65 12.02
N ASP A 50 5.39 -30.74 11.04
CA ASP A 50 5.45 -31.03 9.60
C ASP A 50 6.66 -30.34 8.95
N PRO A 51 7.75 -31.11 8.65
CA PRO A 51 8.95 -30.55 8.00
C PRO A 51 8.65 -29.85 6.65
N ALA A 52 7.71 -30.37 5.88
CA ALA A 52 7.33 -29.77 4.60
C ALA A 52 6.68 -28.39 4.79
N SER A 53 5.88 -28.22 5.83
CA SER A 53 5.33 -26.92 6.23
C SER A 53 6.46 -25.97 6.66
N CYS A 54 7.41 -26.44 7.47
CA CYS A 54 8.54 -25.64 7.93
C CYS A 54 9.33 -25.04 6.76
N GLU A 55 9.71 -25.87 5.79
CA GLU A 55 10.48 -25.46 4.58
C GLU A 55 9.64 -24.52 3.67
N ARG A 56 8.34 -24.76 3.58
CA ARG A 56 7.45 -23.92 2.77
C ARG A 56 7.27 -22.52 3.36
N CYS A 57 7.18 -22.41 4.69
CA CYS A 57 6.81 -21.17 5.37
C CYS A 57 8.00 -20.30 5.79
N ALA A 58 9.16 -20.91 6.07
CA ALA A 58 10.34 -20.19 6.56
C ALA A 58 11.60 -20.64 5.82
N ILE A 59 12.34 -19.67 5.24
CA ILE A 59 13.55 -19.94 4.46
C ILE A 59 14.74 -19.15 5.00
N PRO A 60 15.92 -19.77 5.19
CA PRO A 60 17.11 -19.01 5.53
C PRO A 60 17.55 -18.13 4.35
N LEU A 61 17.74 -16.84 4.63
CA LEU A 61 18.17 -15.87 3.64
C LEU A 61 19.68 -15.62 3.76
N ASN A 62 20.33 -15.50 2.61
CA ASN A 62 21.75 -15.21 2.52
C ASN A 62 22.04 -14.34 1.28
N LYS A 63 23.29 -13.87 1.15
CA LYS A 63 23.73 -13.04 0.03
C LYS A 63 23.59 -13.72 -1.34
N GLN A 64 23.66 -15.06 -1.38
CA GLN A 64 23.57 -15.81 -2.63
C GLN A 64 22.12 -15.88 -3.14
N ASN A 65 21.16 -16.31 -2.30
CA ASN A 65 19.77 -16.48 -2.73
C ASN A 65 18.99 -15.16 -2.89
N THR A 66 19.54 -14.04 -2.37
CA THR A 66 18.98 -12.70 -2.53
C THR A 66 19.76 -11.81 -3.51
N ARG A 67 20.76 -12.36 -4.20
CA ARG A 67 21.70 -11.56 -5.01
C ARG A 67 21.02 -10.70 -6.08
N THR A 68 20.02 -11.23 -6.77
CA THR A 68 19.44 -10.62 -7.98
C THR A 68 18.02 -10.10 -7.79
N ILE A 69 17.41 -10.32 -6.61
CA ILE A 69 15.99 -10.00 -6.39
C ILE A 69 15.66 -8.51 -6.53
N ASN A 70 16.61 -7.62 -6.31
CA ASN A 70 16.43 -6.17 -6.42
C ASN A 70 16.18 -5.65 -7.85
N ARG A 71 16.27 -6.53 -8.86
CA ARG A 71 16.07 -6.17 -10.27
C ARG A 71 14.63 -6.28 -10.73
N SER A 72 13.77 -6.85 -9.90
CA SER A 72 12.37 -7.12 -10.22
C SER A 72 11.44 -6.49 -9.20
N GLY A 73 10.20 -6.25 -9.63
CA GLY A 73 9.10 -5.91 -8.73
C GLY A 73 8.57 -7.12 -7.95
N GLY A 74 7.44 -6.91 -7.27
CA GLY A 74 6.87 -7.92 -6.41
C GLY A 74 7.68 -8.18 -5.15
N THR A 75 7.48 -9.34 -4.53
CA THR A 75 8.23 -9.75 -3.34
C THR A 75 8.71 -11.19 -3.45
N PHE A 76 10.00 -11.40 -3.21
CA PHE A 76 10.66 -12.71 -3.17
C PHE A 76 10.04 -13.63 -2.09
N LEU A 77 9.55 -13.04 -1.00
CA LEU A 77 8.94 -13.76 0.11
C LEU A 77 7.45 -14.07 -0.10
N HIS A 78 6.86 -13.61 -1.20
CA HIS A 78 5.40 -13.58 -1.38
C HIS A 78 4.71 -12.78 -0.27
N THR A 79 3.40 -12.57 -0.40
CA THR A 79 2.63 -11.75 0.54
C THR A 79 1.23 -12.32 0.76
N SER A 80 0.59 -11.90 1.84
CA SER A 80 -0.83 -12.16 2.12
C SER A 80 -1.48 -11.01 2.85
N ARG A 81 -2.81 -11.02 2.89
CA ARG A 81 -3.64 -10.14 3.73
C ARG A 81 -4.22 -10.92 4.90
N THR A 82 -3.40 -11.73 5.54
CA THR A 82 -3.80 -12.55 6.68
C THR A 82 -3.62 -11.78 7.97
N ASN A 83 -4.65 -11.77 8.81
CA ASN A 83 -4.58 -11.29 10.18
C ASN A 83 -4.76 -12.48 11.12
N PRO A 84 -3.69 -13.00 11.76
CA PRO A 84 -3.80 -14.18 12.63
C PRO A 84 -4.67 -13.98 13.87
N SER A 85 -4.99 -12.74 14.26
CA SER A 85 -5.93 -12.47 15.35
C SER A 85 -7.40 -12.53 14.93
N ARG A 86 -7.68 -12.69 13.62
CA ARG A 86 -9.04 -12.73 13.07
C ARG A 86 -9.10 -13.65 11.86
N VAL A 87 -9.08 -14.95 12.09
CA VAL A 87 -9.11 -15.97 11.03
C VAL A 87 -10.43 -16.73 11.12
N ASN A 88 -11.18 -16.75 10.02
CA ASN A 88 -12.39 -17.57 9.95
C ASN A 88 -12.02 -19.05 10.06
N ARG A 89 -12.93 -19.85 10.58
CA ARG A 89 -12.71 -21.28 10.76
C ARG A 89 -12.31 -22.00 9.47
N GLU A 90 -12.95 -21.65 8.37
CA GLU A 90 -12.68 -22.23 7.03
C GLU A 90 -11.30 -21.88 6.48
N ASP A 91 -10.75 -20.69 6.84
CA ASP A 91 -9.44 -20.21 6.44
C ASP A 91 -8.32 -20.69 7.38
N ALA A 92 -8.67 -21.29 8.52
CA ALA A 92 -7.70 -21.80 9.48
C ALA A 92 -6.99 -23.05 8.92
N PRO A 93 -5.65 -23.16 9.11
CA PRO A 93 -4.91 -24.36 8.79
C PRO A 93 -5.53 -25.60 9.46
N ASP A 94 -5.57 -26.75 8.77
CA ASP A 94 -6.25 -27.97 9.26
C ASP A 94 -5.80 -28.38 10.66
N PHE A 95 -4.50 -28.24 10.96
CA PHE A 95 -3.92 -28.62 12.27
C PHE A 95 -4.28 -27.64 13.42
N LEU A 96 -4.80 -26.45 13.08
CA LEU A 96 -5.27 -25.43 14.04
C LEU A 96 -6.79 -25.29 14.05
N ARG A 97 -7.48 -25.93 13.10
CA ARG A 97 -8.92 -25.75 12.89
C ARG A 97 -9.72 -26.21 14.10
N PRO A 98 -10.46 -25.33 14.79
CA PRO A 98 -11.32 -25.75 15.89
C PRO A 98 -12.40 -26.74 15.42
N PRO A 99 -12.82 -27.71 16.26
CA PRO A 99 -13.97 -28.56 15.95
C PRO A 99 -15.23 -27.72 15.79
N LEU A 100 -16.18 -28.18 14.98
CA LEU A 100 -17.53 -27.59 14.94
C LEU A 100 -18.21 -27.85 16.28
N ALA A 101 -18.80 -26.81 16.87
CA ALA A 101 -19.69 -27.00 18.02
C ALA A 101 -20.93 -27.75 17.56
N GLU A 102 -21.39 -28.75 18.36
CA GLU A 102 -22.63 -29.52 18.06
C GLU A 102 -23.82 -28.54 17.94
N GLY A 103 -24.42 -28.45 16.75
CA GLY A 103 -25.59 -27.61 16.48
C GLY A 103 -25.32 -26.16 16.04
N ALA A 104 -24.07 -25.77 15.80
CA ALA A 104 -23.78 -24.46 15.25
C ALA A 104 -23.87 -24.51 13.71
N GLU A 105 -24.80 -23.76 13.15
CA GLU A 105 -24.78 -23.36 11.73
C GLU A 105 -23.75 -22.23 11.58
N GLY A 106 -22.46 -22.60 11.42
CA GLY A 106 -21.34 -21.68 11.17
C GLY A 106 -20.96 -20.82 12.40
N ASP A 107 -19.73 -20.90 12.86
CA ASP A 107 -19.18 -19.90 13.81
C ASP A 107 -18.92 -18.62 13.03
N ASP A 108 -19.74 -17.59 13.23
CA ASP A 108 -19.60 -16.29 12.60
C ASP A 108 -18.43 -15.45 13.20
N GLU A 109 -17.89 -15.85 14.36
CA GLU A 109 -16.79 -15.13 14.99
C GLU A 109 -15.41 -15.68 14.59
N PRO A 110 -14.49 -14.81 14.12
CA PRO A 110 -13.15 -15.23 13.76
C PRO A 110 -12.31 -15.61 15.00
N PHE A 111 -11.42 -16.58 14.82
CA PHE A 111 -10.53 -17.08 15.86
C PHE A 111 -9.23 -16.30 15.93
N ASP A 112 -8.68 -16.15 17.14
CA ASP A 112 -7.36 -15.55 17.40
C ASP A 112 -6.29 -16.66 17.55
N PHE A 113 -5.43 -16.78 16.53
CA PHE A 113 -4.29 -17.70 16.51
C PHE A 113 -2.96 -17.03 16.91
N THR A 114 -2.99 -15.83 17.49
CA THR A 114 -1.78 -15.14 18.00
C THR A 114 -0.95 -16.04 18.94
N PRO A 115 -1.55 -16.86 19.85
CA PRO A 115 -0.77 -17.77 20.68
C PRO A 115 0.02 -18.82 19.88
N HIS A 116 -0.48 -19.26 18.73
CA HIS A 116 0.26 -20.15 17.82
C HIS A 116 1.42 -19.40 17.16
N VAL A 117 1.17 -18.20 16.64
CA VAL A 117 2.21 -17.37 16.00
C VAL A 117 3.37 -17.09 16.95
N LEU A 118 3.09 -16.80 18.23
CA LEU A 118 4.11 -16.59 19.27
C LEU A 118 4.98 -17.84 19.45
N ARG A 119 4.36 -19.03 19.57
CA ARG A 119 5.10 -20.30 19.65
C ARG A 119 5.98 -20.55 18.43
N VAL A 120 5.52 -20.18 17.24
CA VAL A 120 6.31 -20.30 16.01
C VAL A 120 7.50 -19.35 16.01
N VAL A 121 7.32 -18.09 16.44
CA VAL A 121 8.41 -17.12 16.60
C VAL A 121 9.48 -17.65 17.55
N GLU A 122 9.08 -18.21 18.70
CA GLU A 122 9.97 -18.84 19.67
C GLU A 122 10.67 -20.09 19.08
N LYS A 123 9.92 -20.97 18.42
CA LYS A 123 10.46 -22.19 17.78
C LYS A 123 11.49 -21.89 16.70
N LEU A 124 11.29 -20.83 15.91
CA LEU A 124 12.23 -20.35 14.91
C LEU A 124 13.44 -19.62 15.54
N GLY A 125 13.39 -19.33 16.83
CA GLY A 125 14.42 -18.60 17.54
C GLY A 125 14.64 -17.19 16.99
N LEU A 126 13.56 -16.48 16.70
CA LEU A 126 13.62 -15.13 16.17
C LEU A 126 13.78 -14.13 17.29
N ASP A 127 14.90 -13.44 17.32
CA ASP A 127 15.17 -12.40 18.31
C ASP A 127 14.44 -11.09 17.98
N VAL A 128 14.21 -10.81 16.68
CA VAL A 128 13.56 -9.60 16.17
C VAL A 128 12.76 -9.96 14.92
N LEU A 129 11.57 -9.36 14.76
CA LEU A 129 10.81 -9.38 13.51
C LEU A 129 10.89 -8.04 12.80
N ILE A 130 11.12 -8.09 11.48
CA ILE A 130 11.05 -6.92 10.58
C ILE A 130 9.88 -7.12 9.61
N PRO A 131 8.64 -6.74 9.99
CA PRO A 131 7.52 -6.71 9.08
C PRO A 131 7.62 -5.51 8.15
N ILE A 132 7.42 -5.76 6.84
CA ILE A 132 7.34 -4.75 5.80
C ILE A 132 5.91 -4.73 5.27
N GLY A 133 5.17 -3.64 5.49
CA GLY A 133 3.77 -3.61 5.10
C GLY A 133 3.07 -2.26 5.25
N GLY A 134 1.80 -2.23 4.88
CA GLY A 134 0.88 -1.13 5.14
C GLY A 134 0.32 -1.16 6.56
N ASP A 135 -0.64 -0.30 6.82
CA ASP A 135 -1.32 -0.14 8.11
C ASP A 135 -1.82 -1.46 8.70
N ASP A 136 -2.50 -2.29 7.93
CA ASP A 136 -2.99 -3.61 8.35
C ASP A 136 -1.87 -4.53 8.86
N THR A 137 -0.80 -4.66 8.06
CA THR A 137 0.35 -5.50 8.43
C THR A 137 1.04 -4.98 9.68
N LEU A 138 1.14 -3.66 9.80
CA LEU A 138 1.83 -3.00 10.89
C LEU A 138 0.97 -2.93 12.16
N SER A 139 -0.36 -2.90 12.04
CA SER A 139 -1.27 -3.00 13.19
C SER A 139 -1.14 -4.35 13.90
N TYR A 140 -1.03 -5.45 13.14
CA TYR A 140 -0.76 -6.75 13.74
C TYR A 140 0.68 -6.85 14.29
N ALA A 141 1.66 -6.17 13.68
CA ALA A 141 3.00 -6.07 14.24
C ALA A 141 3.01 -5.35 15.59
N GLU A 142 2.21 -4.31 15.76
CA GLU A 142 2.01 -3.62 17.03
C GLU A 142 1.38 -4.55 18.09
N ARG A 143 0.40 -5.37 17.69
CA ARG A 143 -0.14 -6.41 18.58
C ARG A 143 0.95 -7.41 19.00
N MET A 144 1.77 -7.90 18.07
CA MET A 144 2.89 -8.81 18.40
C MET A 144 3.91 -8.17 19.36
N TYR A 145 4.15 -6.87 19.21
CA TYR A 145 4.99 -6.15 20.17
C TYR A 145 4.39 -6.16 21.59
N ARG A 146 3.08 -5.95 21.74
CA ARG A 146 2.40 -6.03 23.04
C ARG A 146 2.48 -7.42 23.67
N GLU A 147 2.58 -8.45 22.86
CA GLU A 147 2.79 -9.83 23.29
C GLU A 147 4.28 -10.14 23.59
N GLY A 148 5.17 -9.15 23.52
CA GLY A 148 6.59 -9.28 23.90
C GLY A 148 7.55 -9.56 22.75
N VAL A 149 7.10 -9.59 21.48
CA VAL A 149 7.98 -9.76 20.32
C VAL A 149 8.70 -8.45 20.01
N HIS A 150 10.00 -8.50 19.77
CA HIS A 150 10.76 -7.33 19.35
C HIS A 150 10.45 -6.99 17.90
N ILE A 151 9.96 -5.79 17.65
CA ILE A 151 9.53 -5.32 16.32
C ILE A 151 10.33 -4.11 15.86
N VAL A 152 10.84 -4.17 14.62
CA VAL A 152 11.31 -3.02 13.84
C VAL A 152 10.61 -3.04 12.49
N ALA A 153 9.63 -2.17 12.29
CA ALA A 153 8.74 -2.18 11.14
C ALA A 153 9.23 -1.26 10.01
N ILE A 154 8.86 -1.61 8.76
CA ILE A 154 9.16 -0.79 7.57
C ILE A 154 7.84 -0.49 6.84
N PRO A 155 7.48 0.80 6.65
CA PRO A 155 6.23 1.18 6.00
C PRO A 155 6.31 1.01 4.48
N LYS A 156 5.30 0.37 3.92
CA LYS A 156 5.16 0.06 2.51
C LYS A 156 3.70 0.14 2.11
N THR A 157 3.38 1.04 1.21
CA THR A 157 2.10 1.13 0.50
C THR A 157 2.26 2.08 -0.68
N MET A 158 1.57 1.83 -1.79
CA MET A 158 1.55 2.77 -2.90
C MET A 158 0.59 3.95 -2.67
N ASP A 159 -0.32 3.83 -1.71
CA ASP A 159 -1.29 4.90 -1.38
C ASP A 159 -0.66 5.98 -0.48
N ASN A 160 0.53 5.72 0.06
CA ASN A 160 1.26 6.61 0.97
C ASN A 160 0.48 7.00 2.23
N ASP A 161 -0.41 6.13 2.72
CA ASP A 161 -1.39 6.40 3.77
C ASP A 161 -1.01 5.90 5.18
N VAL A 162 0.20 5.34 5.38
CA VAL A 162 0.69 4.94 6.72
C VAL A 162 0.98 6.17 7.56
N PHE A 163 0.29 6.28 8.70
CA PHE A 163 0.49 7.39 9.63
C PHE A 163 1.86 7.34 10.31
N GLY A 164 2.49 8.50 10.46
CA GLY A 164 3.78 8.64 11.15
C GLY A 164 4.99 8.69 10.21
N THR A 165 4.81 8.57 8.91
CA THR A 165 5.87 8.78 7.92
C THR A 165 5.37 9.61 6.74
N ASP A 166 6.26 10.43 6.18
CA ASP A 166 5.94 11.23 4.99
C ASP A 166 5.97 10.38 3.71
N TYR A 167 6.65 9.22 3.75
CA TYR A 167 6.86 8.40 2.58
C TYR A 167 6.79 6.90 2.88
N CYS A 168 6.10 6.15 2.02
CA CYS A 168 6.06 4.69 2.02
C CYS A 168 6.70 4.12 0.75
N ILE A 169 7.38 2.97 0.88
CA ILE A 169 7.95 2.26 -0.28
C ILE A 169 6.83 1.88 -1.25
N GLY A 170 7.01 2.19 -2.53
CA GLY A 170 6.06 1.89 -3.61
C GLY A 170 5.29 3.08 -4.15
N PHE A 171 5.27 4.19 -3.42
CA PHE A 171 4.48 5.38 -3.76
C PHE A 171 5.01 6.10 -5.01
N SER A 172 6.30 6.41 -5.06
CA SER A 172 6.89 7.12 -6.21
C SER A 172 6.73 6.34 -7.50
N THR A 173 6.97 5.04 -7.48
CA THR A 173 6.79 4.19 -8.66
C THR A 173 5.33 4.18 -9.13
N ALA A 174 4.38 4.15 -8.20
CA ALA A 174 2.97 4.21 -8.55
C ALA A 174 2.61 5.52 -9.25
N VAL A 175 3.12 6.65 -8.76
CA VAL A 175 2.95 7.97 -9.41
C VAL A 175 3.64 7.99 -10.78
N THR A 176 4.91 7.56 -10.87
CA THR A 176 5.67 7.50 -12.12
C THR A 176 4.93 6.70 -13.20
N ARG A 177 4.46 5.50 -12.84
CA ARG A 177 3.68 4.64 -13.77
C ARG A 177 2.37 5.30 -14.19
N SER A 178 1.66 5.92 -13.24
CA SER A 178 0.41 6.62 -13.55
C SER A 178 0.63 7.75 -14.56
N VAL A 179 1.67 8.56 -14.38
CA VAL A 179 2.04 9.63 -15.30
C VAL A 179 2.38 9.08 -16.69
N GLU A 180 3.17 8.00 -16.76
CA GLU A 180 3.53 7.34 -18.02
C GLU A 180 2.28 6.86 -18.78
N PHE A 181 1.35 6.17 -18.10
CA PHE A 181 0.11 5.68 -18.72
C PHE A 181 -0.83 6.82 -19.12
N ILE A 182 -0.94 7.87 -18.33
CA ILE A 182 -1.73 9.07 -18.68
C ILE A 182 -1.22 9.69 -19.97
N HIS A 183 0.11 9.85 -20.12
CA HIS A 183 0.70 10.39 -21.34
C HIS A 183 0.46 9.51 -22.55
N GLN A 184 0.54 8.18 -22.40
CA GLN A 184 0.20 7.25 -23.49
C GLN A 184 -1.28 7.33 -23.88
N LEU A 185 -2.18 7.35 -22.89
CA LEU A 185 -3.62 7.42 -23.12
C LEU A 185 -4.04 8.74 -23.77
N ARG A 186 -3.35 9.84 -23.47
CA ARG A 186 -3.59 11.18 -24.03
C ARG A 186 -3.66 11.19 -25.54
N THR A 187 -2.84 10.37 -26.22
CA THR A 187 -2.82 10.29 -27.69
C THR A 187 -4.15 9.78 -28.24
N SER A 188 -4.71 8.74 -27.63
CA SER A 188 -6.01 8.19 -28.06
C SER A 188 -7.17 9.09 -27.66
N VAL A 189 -7.10 9.70 -26.47
CA VAL A 189 -8.13 10.64 -25.99
C VAL A 189 -8.23 11.84 -26.92
N GLY A 190 -7.08 12.44 -27.28
CA GLY A 190 -7.02 13.59 -28.21
C GLY A 190 -7.46 13.24 -29.63
N SER A 191 -7.03 12.08 -30.17
CA SER A 191 -7.43 11.65 -31.52
C SER A 191 -8.95 11.48 -31.67
N HIS A 192 -9.67 11.19 -30.61
CA HIS A 192 -11.12 10.99 -30.62
C HIS A 192 -11.89 12.11 -29.90
N GLU A 193 -11.22 13.19 -29.52
CA GLU A 193 -11.82 14.36 -28.85
C GLU A 193 -12.75 14.00 -27.68
N ARG A 194 -12.28 13.09 -26.79
CA ARG A 194 -13.07 12.55 -25.67
C ARG A 194 -12.75 13.20 -24.33
N ILE A 195 -13.62 12.94 -23.36
CA ILE A 195 -13.34 13.17 -21.93
C ILE A 195 -12.84 11.85 -21.36
N ALA A 196 -11.62 11.81 -20.81
CA ALA A 196 -11.06 10.63 -20.18
C ALA A 196 -11.13 10.70 -18.66
N ILE A 197 -11.60 9.62 -18.05
CA ILE A 197 -11.62 9.40 -16.62
C ILE A 197 -10.64 8.26 -16.30
N ILE A 198 -9.59 8.57 -15.52
CA ILE A 198 -8.51 7.64 -15.19
C ILE A 198 -8.59 7.32 -13.70
N GLU A 199 -9.04 6.11 -13.38
CA GLU A 199 -9.16 5.64 -12.02
C GLU A 199 -7.82 5.05 -11.54
N LEU A 200 -7.36 5.55 -10.39
CA LEU A 200 -6.12 5.20 -9.73
C LEU A 200 -6.40 4.60 -8.35
N PHE A 201 -5.48 3.81 -7.83
CA PHE A 201 -5.52 3.43 -6.43
C PHE A 201 -5.50 4.67 -5.52
N GLY A 202 -5.99 4.54 -4.32
CA GLY A 202 -6.14 5.61 -3.34
C GLY A 202 -7.42 5.42 -2.53
N ARG A 203 -7.45 4.38 -1.67
CA ARG A 203 -8.62 4.06 -0.84
C ARG A 203 -8.94 5.19 0.12
N ASN A 204 -7.97 5.55 0.96
CA ASN A 204 -8.12 6.49 2.05
C ASN A 204 -7.40 7.81 1.78
N CYS A 205 -6.39 7.79 0.92
CA CYS A 205 -5.56 8.93 0.57
C CYS A 205 -5.55 9.15 -0.94
N GLY A 206 -5.94 10.33 -1.36
CA GLY A 206 -5.99 10.74 -2.78
C GLY A 206 -4.67 11.25 -3.34
N GLU A 207 -3.56 11.11 -2.60
CA GLU A 207 -2.26 11.67 -2.96
C GLU A 207 -1.75 11.18 -4.31
N THR A 208 -1.99 9.91 -4.66
CA THR A 208 -1.61 9.35 -5.96
C THR A 208 -2.35 10.05 -7.11
N SER A 209 -3.67 10.23 -6.98
CA SER A 209 -4.49 10.95 -7.97
C SER A 209 -4.06 12.41 -8.08
N LEU A 210 -3.83 13.07 -6.95
CA LEU A 210 -3.39 14.45 -6.87
C LEU A 210 -2.06 14.67 -7.60
N LEU A 211 -1.03 13.88 -7.27
CA LEU A 211 0.31 14.02 -7.86
C LEU A 211 0.34 13.56 -9.31
N ALA A 212 -0.35 12.47 -9.66
CA ALA A 212 -0.45 12.04 -11.05
C ALA A 212 -1.10 13.13 -11.92
N SER A 213 -2.16 13.79 -11.42
CA SER A 213 -2.77 14.94 -12.09
C SER A 213 -1.80 16.10 -12.27
N TYR A 214 -1.15 16.50 -11.18
CA TYR A 214 -0.22 17.62 -11.18
C TYR A 214 0.95 17.42 -12.15
N LEU A 215 1.58 16.25 -12.10
CA LEU A 215 2.77 15.94 -12.91
C LEU A 215 2.45 15.66 -14.38
N SER A 216 1.28 15.08 -14.67
CA SER A 216 0.87 14.83 -16.06
C SER A 216 0.13 15.99 -16.70
N GLY A 217 -0.24 17.03 -15.93
CA GLY A 217 -1.00 18.18 -16.42
C GLY A 217 -2.37 17.80 -16.96
N VAL A 218 -3.12 16.92 -16.28
CA VAL A 218 -4.53 16.68 -16.58
C VAL A 218 -5.39 17.79 -15.97
N ASP A 219 -6.61 17.93 -16.48
CA ASP A 219 -7.45 19.11 -16.22
C ASP A 219 -7.99 19.13 -14.79
N ARG A 220 -8.41 17.97 -14.28
CA ARG A 220 -9.00 17.84 -12.93
C ARG A 220 -8.49 16.59 -12.21
N ALA A 221 -8.50 16.66 -10.86
CA ALA A 221 -8.18 15.55 -9.97
C ALA A 221 -9.31 15.36 -8.96
N ILE A 222 -9.83 14.15 -8.83
CA ILE A 222 -10.82 13.79 -7.82
C ILE A 222 -10.12 12.90 -6.79
N ILE A 223 -10.16 13.33 -5.53
CA ILE A 223 -9.44 12.69 -4.42
C ILE A 223 -10.43 12.08 -3.41
N SER A 224 -9.97 11.12 -2.63
CA SER A 224 -10.80 10.38 -1.66
C SER A 224 -11.29 11.25 -0.50
N GLU A 225 -10.58 12.34 -0.20
CA GLU A 225 -10.85 13.22 0.94
C GLU A 225 -12.01 14.19 0.71
N VAL A 226 -12.38 14.46 -0.56
CA VAL A 226 -13.36 15.46 -0.92
C VAL A 226 -14.48 14.86 -1.76
N HIS A 227 -15.71 14.97 -1.29
CA HIS A 227 -16.87 14.57 -2.09
C HIS A 227 -17.02 15.52 -3.28
N PHE A 228 -17.28 14.98 -4.45
CA PHE A 228 -17.46 15.76 -5.68
C PHE A 228 -18.90 15.75 -6.16
N ASP A 229 -19.32 16.88 -6.75
CA ASP A 229 -20.60 17.04 -7.41
C ASP A 229 -20.44 16.73 -8.90
N PRO A 230 -21.13 15.72 -9.45
CA PRO A 230 -21.01 15.36 -10.85
C PRO A 230 -21.52 16.43 -11.81
N GLU A 231 -22.51 17.27 -11.44
CA GLU A 231 -22.99 18.37 -12.26
C GLU A 231 -21.96 19.50 -12.35
N LYS A 232 -21.36 19.85 -11.19
CA LYS A 232 -20.25 20.81 -11.13
C LYS A 232 -19.05 20.32 -11.94
N LEU A 233 -18.70 19.03 -11.80
CA LEU A 233 -17.61 18.42 -12.58
C LEU A 233 -17.90 18.44 -14.08
N ALA A 234 -19.15 18.14 -14.48
CA ALA A 234 -19.58 18.19 -15.88
C ALA A 234 -19.42 19.59 -16.50
N ALA A 235 -19.83 20.63 -15.78
CA ALA A 235 -19.66 22.00 -16.24
C ALA A 235 -18.18 22.35 -16.45
N PHE A 236 -17.32 22.01 -15.48
CA PHE A 236 -15.89 22.29 -15.58
C PHE A 236 -15.22 21.53 -16.71
N ILE A 237 -15.49 20.25 -16.87
CA ILE A 237 -14.75 19.42 -17.84
C ILE A 237 -15.14 19.75 -19.29
N VAL A 238 -16.37 20.20 -19.52
CA VAL A 238 -16.81 20.71 -20.83
C VAL A 238 -16.10 22.02 -21.16
N GLU A 239 -15.93 22.90 -20.19
CA GLU A 239 -15.18 24.13 -20.36
C GLU A 239 -13.71 23.85 -20.64
N ASP A 240 -13.07 22.95 -19.86
CA ASP A 240 -11.68 22.54 -20.06
C ASP A 240 -11.49 21.94 -21.47
N LYS A 241 -12.40 21.07 -21.92
CA LYS A 241 -12.38 20.47 -23.26
C LYS A 241 -12.46 21.53 -24.34
N ARG A 242 -13.36 22.51 -24.22
CA ARG A 242 -13.53 23.62 -25.20
C ARG A 242 -12.30 24.53 -25.27
N ASN A 243 -11.65 24.75 -24.12
CA ASN A 243 -10.46 25.57 -24.03
C ASN A 243 -9.19 24.87 -24.53
N ASN A 244 -9.24 23.56 -24.69
CA ASN A 244 -8.13 22.78 -25.24
C ASN A 244 -8.18 22.79 -26.78
N PRO A 245 -7.13 23.30 -27.46
CA PRO A 245 -7.08 23.31 -28.93
C PRO A 245 -7.28 21.95 -29.60
N SER A 246 -6.97 20.86 -28.88
CA SER A 246 -7.18 19.47 -29.32
C SER A 246 -8.55 18.90 -28.91
N ASN A 247 -9.43 19.71 -28.33
CA ASN A 247 -10.83 19.41 -28.01
C ASN A 247 -11.02 18.12 -27.17
N TYR A 248 -10.15 17.88 -26.16
CA TYR A 248 -10.29 16.78 -25.20
C TYR A 248 -10.04 17.28 -23.77
N ALA A 249 -10.45 16.50 -22.77
CA ALA A 249 -10.13 16.76 -21.37
C ALA A 249 -9.90 15.45 -20.61
N MET A 250 -9.14 15.51 -19.51
CA MET A 250 -8.74 14.35 -18.72
C MET A 250 -8.91 14.60 -17.24
N ILE A 251 -9.35 13.57 -16.51
CA ILE A 251 -9.56 13.59 -15.07
C ILE A 251 -8.82 12.39 -14.47
N THR A 252 -8.04 12.60 -13.40
CA THR A 252 -7.64 11.51 -12.50
C THR A 252 -8.65 11.37 -11.38
N MET A 253 -8.87 10.15 -10.89
CA MET A 253 -9.85 9.85 -9.86
C MET A 253 -9.33 8.75 -8.95
N SER A 254 -9.34 8.99 -7.63
CA SER A 254 -9.05 7.95 -6.64
C SER A 254 -10.19 6.93 -6.56
N GLU A 255 -9.88 5.65 -6.42
CA GLU A 255 -10.89 4.57 -6.28
C GLU A 255 -11.79 4.74 -5.03
N GLY A 256 -11.31 5.44 -4.00
CA GLY A 256 -12.05 5.79 -2.80
C GLY A 256 -12.86 7.08 -2.89
N ALA A 257 -12.90 7.74 -4.06
CA ALA A 257 -13.67 8.96 -4.25
C ALA A 257 -15.18 8.72 -4.12
N GLN A 258 -15.91 9.76 -3.69
CA GLN A 258 -17.35 9.69 -3.46
C GLN A 258 -18.06 10.86 -4.11
N MET A 259 -19.21 10.59 -4.76
CA MET A 259 -20.13 11.62 -5.21
C MET A 259 -20.88 12.19 -4.00
N VAL A 260 -21.28 13.45 -4.05
CA VAL A 260 -22.17 14.07 -3.07
C VAL A 260 -23.46 13.25 -2.98
N GLY A 261 -23.82 12.82 -1.75
CA GLY A 261 -24.98 11.95 -1.50
C GLY A 261 -24.78 10.47 -1.90
N GLY A 262 -23.62 10.12 -2.44
CA GLY A 262 -23.26 8.76 -2.80
C GLY A 262 -22.58 7.98 -1.66
N LYS A 263 -22.27 6.71 -1.95
CA LYS A 263 -21.46 5.84 -1.08
C LYS A 263 -20.20 5.42 -1.81
N ILE A 264 -19.18 4.96 -1.04
CA ILE A 264 -18.00 4.32 -1.61
C ILE A 264 -18.45 3.09 -2.44
N VAL A 265 -17.89 2.95 -3.63
CA VAL A 265 -18.21 1.82 -4.51
C VAL A 265 -17.34 0.63 -4.12
N GLU A 266 -17.97 -0.35 -3.50
CA GLU A 266 -17.33 -1.56 -3.00
C GLU A 266 -17.94 -2.79 -3.64
N TYR A 267 -17.12 -3.84 -3.83
CA TYR A 267 -17.58 -5.14 -4.33
C TYR A 267 -16.78 -6.31 -3.74
N GLY A 268 -17.37 -7.51 -3.78
CA GLY A 268 -16.77 -8.72 -3.24
C GLY A 268 -16.93 -8.87 -1.73
N GLN A 269 -16.30 -9.92 -1.19
CA GLN A 269 -16.26 -10.18 0.25
C GLN A 269 -15.16 -9.37 0.91
N ALA A 270 -15.35 -9.05 2.20
CA ALA A 270 -14.34 -8.38 3.01
C ALA A 270 -13.15 -9.32 3.27
N ASP A 271 -11.94 -8.78 3.27
CA ASP A 271 -10.74 -9.51 3.68
C ASP A 271 -10.62 -9.62 5.22
N ALA A 272 -9.56 -10.25 5.72
CA ALA A 272 -9.33 -10.45 7.16
C ALA A 272 -9.24 -9.15 7.99
N TYR A 273 -9.06 -8.02 7.34
CA TYR A 273 -9.04 -6.69 7.96
C TYR A 273 -10.37 -5.94 7.79
N GLY A 274 -11.34 -6.53 7.08
CA GLY A 274 -12.66 -5.95 6.84
C GLY A 274 -12.74 -5.09 5.58
N HIS A 275 -11.70 -5.06 4.74
CA HIS A 275 -11.68 -4.29 3.51
C HIS A 275 -12.29 -5.05 2.34
N LYS A 276 -13.26 -4.44 1.66
CA LYS A 276 -13.76 -4.89 0.36
C LYS A 276 -12.92 -4.30 -0.78
N LYS A 277 -13.02 -4.89 -1.95
CA LYS A 277 -12.40 -4.32 -3.15
C LYS A 277 -13.12 -3.02 -3.52
N LEU A 278 -12.35 -1.98 -3.82
CA LEU A 278 -12.84 -0.72 -4.35
C LEU A 278 -12.68 -0.68 -5.87
N GLY A 279 -13.39 0.23 -6.49
CA GLY A 279 -13.25 0.53 -7.91
C GLY A 279 -14.60 0.65 -8.62
N GLY A 280 -14.54 1.24 -9.81
CA GLY A 280 -15.73 1.46 -10.64
C GLY A 280 -16.38 2.83 -10.43
N ILE A 281 -15.93 3.64 -9.49
CA ILE A 281 -16.42 5.03 -9.34
C ILE A 281 -16.09 5.82 -10.61
N GLY A 282 -14.95 5.56 -11.24
CA GLY A 282 -14.57 6.17 -12.51
C GLY A 282 -15.53 5.82 -13.66
N GLN A 283 -15.98 4.56 -13.75
CA GLN A 283 -16.98 4.16 -14.74
C GLN A 283 -18.34 4.85 -14.48
N ILE A 284 -18.78 4.84 -13.23
CA ILE A 284 -20.04 5.52 -12.84
C ILE A 284 -19.97 7.02 -13.16
N THR A 285 -18.81 7.64 -12.90
CA THR A 285 -18.58 9.06 -13.23
C THR A 285 -18.58 9.27 -14.75
N ALA A 286 -17.95 8.39 -15.54
CA ALA A 286 -17.93 8.47 -17.00
C ALA A 286 -19.36 8.42 -17.58
N ASP A 287 -20.19 7.51 -17.08
CA ASP A 287 -21.59 7.36 -17.50
C ASP A 287 -22.43 8.58 -17.09
N ALA A 288 -22.20 9.13 -15.88
CA ALA A 288 -22.87 10.33 -15.42
C ALA A 288 -22.48 11.56 -16.28
N LEU A 289 -21.18 11.76 -16.54
CA LEU A 289 -20.70 12.85 -17.39
C LEU A 289 -21.25 12.75 -18.81
N LYS A 290 -21.24 11.55 -19.42
CA LYS A 290 -21.84 11.33 -20.75
C LYS A 290 -23.32 11.71 -20.77
N LYS A 291 -24.08 11.32 -19.73
CA LYS A 291 -25.52 11.66 -19.63
C LYS A 291 -25.74 13.16 -19.45
N LEU A 292 -24.92 13.83 -18.65
CA LEU A 292 -25.07 15.27 -18.34
C LEU A 292 -24.64 16.18 -19.50
N THR A 293 -23.61 15.79 -20.24
CA THR A 293 -22.94 16.65 -21.21
C THR A 293 -23.23 16.27 -22.67
N GLY A 294 -23.62 15.03 -22.94
CA GLY A 294 -23.70 14.45 -24.29
C GLY A 294 -22.32 14.15 -24.91
N GLU A 295 -21.23 14.42 -24.21
CA GLU A 295 -19.85 14.19 -24.70
C GLU A 295 -19.47 12.72 -24.61
N GLU A 296 -18.67 12.25 -25.55
CA GLU A 296 -18.10 10.89 -25.49
C GLU A 296 -17.03 10.78 -24.41
N THR A 297 -17.17 9.76 -23.57
CA THR A 297 -16.27 9.48 -22.45
C THR A 297 -15.41 8.25 -22.72
N LEU A 298 -14.22 8.22 -22.11
CA LEU A 298 -13.34 7.07 -22.05
C LEU A 298 -12.99 6.82 -20.58
N TYR A 299 -13.27 5.63 -20.10
CA TYR A 299 -12.86 5.19 -18.76
C TYR A 299 -11.66 4.25 -18.85
N GLN A 300 -10.67 4.50 -18.00
CA GLN A 300 -9.51 3.62 -17.85
C GLN A 300 -9.16 3.46 -16.38
N GLN A 301 -9.17 2.24 -15.89
CA GLN A 301 -8.61 1.88 -14.59
C GLN A 301 -7.17 1.40 -14.78
N ILE A 302 -6.18 2.04 -14.13
CA ILE A 302 -4.77 1.63 -14.20
C ILE A 302 -4.49 0.49 -13.23
N SER A 303 -5.04 0.55 -12.01
CA SER A 303 -5.05 -0.53 -11.03
C SER A 303 -3.65 -1.16 -10.82
N TYR A 304 -3.53 -2.48 -10.98
CA TYR A 304 -2.29 -3.23 -10.72
C TYR A 304 -1.08 -2.80 -11.56
N LEU A 305 -1.30 -2.13 -12.70
CA LEU A 305 -0.19 -1.61 -13.50
C LEU A 305 0.62 -0.53 -12.77
N MET A 306 -0.01 0.19 -11.84
CA MET A 306 0.68 1.20 -11.01
C MET A 306 1.79 0.59 -10.13
N ARG A 307 1.64 -0.67 -9.70
CA ARG A 307 2.59 -1.35 -8.79
C ARG A 307 3.37 -2.49 -9.45
N SER A 308 3.27 -2.63 -10.78
CA SER A 308 3.97 -3.68 -11.53
C SER A 308 5.39 -3.25 -11.92
N GLY A 309 6.29 -4.22 -12.04
CA GLY A 309 7.66 -4.01 -12.53
C GLY A 309 8.65 -3.53 -11.47
N ALA A 310 9.83 -3.12 -11.92
CA ALA A 310 10.91 -2.67 -11.06
C ALA A 310 10.59 -1.30 -10.43
N PRO A 311 11.14 -0.99 -9.22
CA PRO A 311 11.00 0.32 -8.61
C PRO A 311 11.71 1.41 -9.43
N ASP A 312 11.18 2.62 -9.35
CA ASP A 312 11.92 3.80 -9.81
C ASP A 312 13.10 4.13 -8.86
N SER A 313 13.89 5.13 -9.22
CA SER A 313 15.09 5.47 -8.47
C SER A 313 14.80 5.95 -7.06
N LEU A 314 13.68 6.62 -6.84
CA LEU A 314 13.33 7.15 -5.52
C LEU A 314 12.88 6.02 -4.59
N ASP A 315 11.98 5.15 -5.03
CA ASP A 315 11.60 3.98 -4.25
C ASP A 315 12.77 3.06 -3.97
N LEU A 316 13.68 2.87 -4.95
CA LEU A 316 14.90 2.10 -4.73
C LEU A 316 15.77 2.71 -3.62
N MET A 317 15.97 4.02 -3.65
CA MET A 317 16.77 4.75 -2.64
C MET A 317 16.12 4.65 -1.25
N VAL A 318 14.82 4.90 -1.15
CA VAL A 318 14.10 4.84 0.13
C VAL A 318 14.10 3.42 0.69
N ALA A 319 13.85 2.41 -0.15
CA ALA A 319 13.87 1.00 0.27
C ALA A 319 15.22 0.58 0.86
N VAL A 320 16.33 0.98 0.23
CA VAL A 320 17.69 0.73 0.72
C VAL A 320 17.94 1.47 2.04
N ASN A 321 17.56 2.74 2.14
CA ASN A 321 17.80 3.55 3.32
C ASN A 321 16.93 3.13 4.51
N TYR A 322 15.66 2.74 4.28
CA TYR A 322 14.81 2.18 5.32
C TYR A 322 15.36 0.86 5.86
N ALA A 323 15.80 -0.03 4.98
CA ALA A 323 16.43 -1.29 5.38
C ALA A 323 17.68 -1.08 6.25
N ASN A 324 18.59 -0.17 5.83
CA ASN A 324 19.77 0.17 6.60
C ASN A 324 19.43 0.82 7.95
N THR A 325 18.41 1.68 7.98
CA THR A 325 17.94 2.28 9.23
C THR A 325 17.35 1.23 10.16
N ALA A 326 16.57 0.27 9.64
CA ALA A 326 16.03 -0.83 10.43
C ALA A 326 17.14 -1.69 11.06
N ILE A 327 18.16 -2.07 10.30
CA ILE A 327 19.29 -2.85 10.84
C ILE A 327 20.09 -2.05 11.88
N LYS A 328 20.28 -0.74 11.69
CA LYS A 328 20.90 0.12 12.72
C LYS A 328 20.09 0.16 14.01
N LEU A 329 18.75 0.19 13.92
CA LEU A 329 17.87 0.12 15.09
C LEU A 329 18.01 -1.23 15.79
N VAL A 330 17.95 -2.35 15.05
CA VAL A 330 18.16 -3.70 15.59
C VAL A 330 19.52 -3.82 16.30
N LYS A 331 20.59 -3.35 15.68
CA LYS A 331 21.94 -3.37 16.26
C LYS A 331 22.05 -2.59 17.59
N ARG A 332 21.25 -1.53 17.75
CA ARG A 332 21.17 -0.73 19.00
C ARG A 332 20.25 -1.34 20.04
N GLY A 333 19.65 -2.50 19.80
CA GLY A 333 18.67 -3.13 20.68
C GLY A 333 17.33 -2.38 20.73
N ALA A 334 17.04 -1.54 19.74
CA ALA A 334 15.77 -0.83 19.68
C ALA A 334 14.63 -1.79 19.30
N SER A 335 13.51 -1.65 19.98
CA SER A 335 12.26 -2.36 19.72
C SER A 335 11.10 -1.38 19.65
N ASN A 336 9.93 -1.81 19.17
CA ASN A 336 8.75 -0.95 18.99
C ASN A 336 9.04 0.28 18.11
N ARG A 337 9.78 0.06 17.01
CA ARG A 337 10.10 1.17 16.09
C ARG A 337 9.63 0.87 14.69
N MET A 338 9.05 1.87 14.04
CA MET A 338 8.84 1.91 12.61
C MET A 338 9.83 2.92 12.01
N VAL A 339 10.59 2.51 10.98
CA VAL A 339 11.41 3.45 10.23
C VAL A 339 10.51 4.45 9.53
N ALA A 340 10.95 5.69 9.41
CA ALA A 340 10.14 6.75 8.85
C ALA A 340 11.03 7.79 8.12
N LEU A 341 10.41 8.47 7.19
CA LEU A 341 10.90 9.73 6.65
C LEU A 341 10.04 10.85 7.24
N ARG A 342 10.66 11.86 7.84
CA ARG A 342 9.96 13.04 8.37
C ARG A 342 10.72 14.31 8.04
N ASN A 343 10.05 15.24 7.39
CA ASN A 343 10.67 16.50 6.93
C ASN A 343 11.97 16.25 6.13
N GLY A 344 11.95 15.26 5.24
CA GLY A 344 13.11 14.88 4.43
C GLY A 344 14.23 14.13 5.18
N THR A 345 14.04 13.78 6.47
CA THR A 345 15.05 13.13 7.30
C THR A 345 14.64 11.69 7.65
N TYR A 346 15.56 10.74 7.42
CA TYR A 346 15.38 9.34 7.85
C TYR A 346 15.45 9.23 9.39
N THR A 347 14.41 8.70 9.96
CA THR A 347 14.22 8.59 11.42
C THR A 347 13.44 7.33 11.77
N SER A 348 12.91 7.25 12.98
CA SER A 348 11.97 6.22 13.39
C SER A 348 10.97 6.75 14.40
N VAL A 349 9.78 6.19 14.39
CA VAL A 349 8.70 6.48 15.34
C VAL A 349 8.29 5.20 16.07
N PRO A 350 7.56 5.24 17.19
CA PRO A 350 6.95 4.05 17.77
C PRO A 350 6.01 3.37 16.77
N VAL A 351 5.96 2.03 16.74
CA VAL A 351 5.02 1.30 15.85
C VAL A 351 3.57 1.68 16.16
N SER A 352 3.25 1.91 17.43
CA SER A 352 1.91 2.35 17.87
C SER A 352 1.44 3.67 17.25
N THR A 353 2.34 4.45 16.65
CA THR A 353 1.98 5.69 15.93
C THR A 353 1.00 5.41 14.78
N ILE A 354 1.07 4.26 14.13
CA ILE A 354 0.12 3.88 13.06
C ILE A 354 -1.33 3.79 13.53
N MET A 355 -1.55 3.51 14.83
CA MET A 355 -2.88 3.42 15.42
C MET A 355 -3.54 4.79 15.67
N GLN A 356 -2.82 5.90 15.47
CA GLN A 356 -3.32 7.25 15.70
C GLN A 356 -4.17 7.79 14.54
N GLY A 357 -4.15 7.12 13.39
CA GLY A 357 -4.96 7.49 12.24
C GLY A 357 -4.37 7.01 10.90
N LEU A 358 -4.91 7.56 9.83
CA LEU A 358 -4.39 7.39 8.48
C LEU A 358 -3.81 8.72 8.00
N LYS A 359 -2.73 8.66 7.24
CA LYS A 359 -2.22 9.82 6.52
C LYS A 359 -3.18 10.12 5.36
N ARG A 360 -3.51 11.38 5.18
CA ARG A 360 -4.39 11.89 4.13
C ARG A 360 -3.78 13.12 3.48
N VAL A 361 -4.27 13.48 2.30
CA VAL A 361 -3.92 14.74 1.65
C VAL A 361 -4.31 15.92 2.55
N ASP A 362 -3.39 16.86 2.74
CA ASP A 362 -3.72 18.16 3.30
C ASP A 362 -4.51 18.97 2.26
N VAL A 363 -5.85 18.89 2.37
CA VAL A 363 -6.77 19.49 1.41
C VAL A 363 -6.64 21.02 1.38
N GLU A 364 -6.40 21.65 2.53
CA GLU A 364 -6.27 23.11 2.60
C GLU A 364 -5.03 23.62 1.88
N GLU A 365 -3.93 22.90 2.02
CA GLU A 365 -2.65 23.28 1.43
C GLU A 365 -2.54 22.88 -0.05
N LEU A 366 -3.00 21.68 -0.42
CA LEU A 366 -2.62 21.02 -1.68
C LEU A 366 -3.74 20.91 -2.70
N TYR A 367 -5.00 21.18 -2.33
CA TYR A 367 -6.14 20.92 -3.21
C TYR A 367 -7.13 22.08 -3.25
N ASP A 368 -7.53 22.46 -4.45
CA ASP A 368 -8.61 23.43 -4.67
C ASP A 368 -9.95 22.69 -4.80
N VAL A 369 -10.72 22.71 -3.69
CA VAL A 369 -12.03 22.04 -3.60
C VAL A 369 -13.08 22.68 -4.51
N ASP A 370 -12.90 23.96 -4.86
CA ASP A 370 -13.84 24.67 -5.71
C ASP A 370 -13.61 24.37 -7.18
N GLN A 371 -12.38 24.05 -7.57
CA GLN A 371 -11.98 23.79 -8.93
C GLN A 371 -11.64 22.31 -9.21
N TYR A 372 -11.63 21.45 -8.20
CA TYR A 372 -11.16 20.05 -8.29
C TYR A 372 -9.77 19.94 -8.94
N ARG A 373 -8.84 20.73 -8.48
CA ARG A 373 -7.47 20.82 -9.02
C ARG A 373 -6.40 20.73 -7.94
N PRO A 374 -5.23 20.16 -8.26
CA PRO A 374 -4.04 20.32 -7.44
C PRO A 374 -3.70 21.80 -7.24
N LYS A 375 -3.32 22.17 -6.01
CA LYS A 375 -2.98 23.53 -5.62
C LYS A 375 -1.58 23.52 -5.04
N VAL A 376 -0.57 23.40 -5.90
CA VAL A 376 0.82 23.52 -5.48
C VAL A 376 1.19 25.00 -5.55
N ARG A 377 1.31 25.66 -4.38
CA ARG A 377 1.57 27.11 -4.32
C ARG A 377 3.06 27.39 -4.14
N ASN A 378 3.53 27.46 -2.94
CA ASN A 378 4.92 27.82 -2.65
C ASN A 378 5.66 26.62 -2.07
N VAL A 379 6.73 26.20 -2.74
CA VAL A 379 7.60 25.09 -2.31
C VAL A 379 8.83 25.56 -1.55
N GLU A 380 9.08 26.88 -1.50
CA GLU A 380 10.22 27.42 -0.79
C GLU A 380 10.11 27.15 0.72
N GLY A 381 11.15 26.59 1.31
CA GLY A 381 11.16 26.20 2.72
C GLY A 381 10.36 24.94 3.07
N LYS A 382 9.71 24.31 2.08
CA LYS A 382 9.01 23.02 2.27
C LYS A 382 9.97 21.85 2.09
N PRO A 383 9.74 20.72 2.78
CA PRO A 383 10.50 19.49 2.52
C PRO A 383 10.22 18.98 1.11
N MET A 384 11.11 18.12 0.57
CA MET A 384 10.96 17.53 -0.75
C MET A 384 9.62 16.75 -0.90
N PHE A 385 9.18 16.13 0.17
CA PHE A 385 7.84 15.54 0.28
C PHE A 385 6.96 16.52 1.06
N LEU A 386 5.93 17.03 0.43
CA LEU A 386 5.12 18.17 0.91
C LEU A 386 4.09 17.81 2.00
N TYR A 387 4.16 16.60 2.54
CA TYR A 387 3.09 16.03 3.36
C TYR A 387 3.51 15.67 4.77
#